data_8d18cc2b8a9d4079f1791fe98ae2086d
#
_entry.id   8d18cc2b8a9d4079f1791fe98ae2086d
#
_cell.length_a   1.000
_cell.length_b   1.000
_cell.length_c   1.000
_cell.angle_alpha   90.00
_cell.angle_beta   90.00
_cell.angle_gamma   90.00
#
_symmetry.space_group_name_H-M   'P 1'
#
loop_
_entity.id
_entity.type
_entity.pdbx_description
1 polymer ?
#
loop_
_entity_poly.entity_id
_entity_poly.type
_entity_poly.pdbx_seq_one_letter_code
_entity_poly.pdbx_strand_id
1 'polypeptide(L)' 'MTKYEQLIAKIAEETEKAEKSKILGDAEMEMFHRNAAKGFQWQLRALHVDEAAELV' A
#
# COMPACT_ATOMS: atom_id res chain seq x y z
N MET A 1 -16.13 -1.60 -6.66
CA MET A 1 -15.02 -1.06 -5.84
C MET A 1 -14.28 0.02 -6.61
N THR A 2 -14.06 1.17 -6.00
CA THR A 2 -13.28 2.24 -6.63
C THR A 2 -11.79 1.89 -6.61
N LYS A 3 -11.02 2.55 -7.46
CA LYS A 3 -9.56 2.38 -7.47
C LYS A 3 -8.95 2.78 -6.13
N TYR A 4 -9.49 3.81 -5.50
CA TYR A 4 -9.09 4.25 -4.17
C TYR A 4 -9.26 3.13 -3.13
N GLU A 5 -10.44 2.51 -3.10
CA GLU A 5 -10.72 1.41 -2.18
C GLU A 5 -9.83 0.20 -2.44
N GLN A 6 -9.56 -0.10 -3.71
CA GLN A 6 -8.66 -1.20 -4.08
C GLN A 6 -7.24 -0.94 -3.56
N LEU A 7 -6.74 0.29 -3.68
CA LEU A 7 -5.40 0.64 -3.19
C LEU A 7 -5.32 0.54 -1.67
N ILE A 8 -6.33 1.01 -0.96
CA ILE A 8 -6.38 0.90 0.49
C ILE A 8 -6.37 -0.57 0.92
N ALA A 9 -7.14 -1.41 0.24
CA ALA A 9 -7.17 -2.84 0.52
C ALA A 9 -5.82 -3.50 0.29
N LYS A 10 -5.12 -3.12 -0.79
CA LYS A 10 -3.78 -3.64 -1.09
C LYS A 10 -2.75 -3.21 -0.05
N ILE A 11 -2.80 -1.96 0.38
CA ILE A 11 -1.90 -1.46 1.43
C ILE A 11 -2.10 -2.25 2.72
N ALA A 12 -3.35 -2.47 3.13
CA ALA A 12 -3.67 -3.23 4.33
C ALA A 12 -3.19 -4.67 4.21
N GLU A 13 -3.41 -5.31 3.06
CA GLU A 13 -2.99 -6.68 2.80
C GLU A 13 -1.46 -6.82 2.90
N GLU A 14 -0.72 -5.94 2.25
CA GLU A 14 0.75 -6.00 2.26
C GLU A 14 1.31 -5.68 3.64
N THR A 15 0.70 -4.75 4.37
CA THR A 15 1.10 -4.42 5.74
C THR A 15 0.92 -5.63 6.65
N GLU A 16 -0.20 -6.33 6.53
CA GLU A 16 -0.47 -7.54 7.31
C GLU A 16 0.56 -8.64 7.01
N LYS A 17 0.87 -8.85 5.73
CA LYS A 17 1.89 -9.83 5.33
C LYS A 17 3.27 -9.46 5.87
N ALA A 18 3.60 -8.17 5.88
CA ALA A 18 4.87 -7.70 6.46
C ALA A 18 4.95 -8.02 7.95
N GLU A 19 3.88 -7.79 8.68
CA GLU A 19 3.85 -8.09 10.12
C GLU A 19 3.98 -9.59 10.39
N LYS A 20 3.31 -10.43 9.61
CA LYS A 20 3.45 -11.88 9.73
C LYS A 20 4.87 -12.33 9.45
N SER A 21 5.51 -11.76 8.43
CA SER A 21 6.91 -12.08 8.11
C SER A 21 7.84 -11.66 9.24
N LYS A 22 7.59 -10.52 9.86
CA LYS A 22 8.36 -10.06 11.03
C LYS A 22 8.27 -11.05 12.19
N ILE A 23 7.06 -11.53 12.50
CA ILE A 23 6.83 -12.49 13.56
C ILE A 23 7.58 -13.81 13.27
N LEU A 24 7.60 -14.24 12.02
CA LEU A 24 8.29 -15.45 11.60
C LEU A 24 9.81 -15.27 11.51
N GLY A 25 10.32 -14.05 11.65
CA GLY A 25 11.73 -13.75 11.56
C GLY A 25 12.25 -13.68 10.13
N ASP A 26 11.38 -13.53 9.14
CA ASP A 26 11.74 -13.45 7.74
C ASP A 26 11.90 -11.98 7.33
N ALA A 27 13.11 -11.44 7.55
CA ALA A 27 13.40 -10.04 7.29
C ALA A 27 13.29 -9.68 5.81
N GLU A 28 13.64 -10.58 4.90
CA GLU A 28 13.58 -10.32 3.46
C GLU A 28 12.13 -10.15 3.01
N MET A 29 11.25 -11.06 3.45
CA MET A 29 9.83 -10.99 3.08
C MET A 29 9.15 -9.82 3.76
N GLU A 30 9.53 -9.49 4.98
CA GLU A 30 9.03 -8.29 5.65
C GLU A 30 9.34 -7.05 4.83
N MET A 31 10.59 -6.90 4.39
CA MET A 31 11.01 -5.76 3.58
C MET A 31 10.29 -5.73 2.24
N PHE A 32 10.13 -6.88 1.60
CA PHE A 32 9.43 -7.00 0.33
C PHE A 32 8.00 -6.46 0.45
N HIS A 33 7.26 -6.91 1.46
CA HIS A 33 5.87 -6.50 1.64
C HIS A 33 5.75 -5.04 2.08
N ARG A 34 6.67 -4.52 2.90
CA ARG A 34 6.70 -3.11 3.27
C ARG A 34 6.97 -2.23 2.06
N ASN A 35 7.87 -2.63 1.18
CA ASN A 35 8.15 -1.89 -0.05
C ASN A 35 6.95 -1.92 -1.00
N ALA A 36 6.24 -3.05 -1.09
CA ALA A 36 5.02 -3.14 -1.89
C ALA A 36 3.94 -2.20 -1.34
N ALA A 37 3.78 -2.14 -0.02
CA ALA A 37 2.84 -1.23 0.61
C ALA A 37 3.18 0.23 0.31
N LYS A 38 4.46 0.59 0.36
CA LYS A 38 4.91 1.95 0.00
C LYS A 38 4.58 2.29 -1.45
N GLY A 39 4.77 1.34 -2.37
CA GLY A 39 4.42 1.54 -3.77
C GLY A 39 2.94 1.86 -3.95
N PHE A 40 2.08 1.12 -3.28
CA PHE A 40 0.64 1.40 -3.32
C PHE A 40 0.29 2.73 -2.66
N GLN A 41 0.99 3.12 -1.59
CA GLN A 41 0.80 4.43 -0.95
C GLN A 41 1.14 5.58 -1.91
N TRP A 42 2.21 5.43 -2.70
CA TRP A 42 2.57 6.41 -3.73
C TRP A 42 1.48 6.53 -4.79
N GLN A 43 0.93 5.39 -5.23
CA GLN A 43 -0.17 5.39 -6.20
C GLN A 43 -1.41 6.07 -5.62
N LEU A 44 -1.70 5.83 -4.36
CA LEU A 44 -2.83 6.44 -3.67
C LEU A 44 -2.66 7.96 -3.59
N ARG A 45 -1.45 8.42 -3.27
CA ARG A 45 -1.13 9.86 -3.22
C ARG A 45 -1.30 10.50 -4.59
N ALA A 46 -0.82 9.86 -5.65
CA ALA A 46 -0.94 10.35 -7.02
C ALA A 46 -2.42 10.47 -7.42
N LEU A 47 -3.23 9.48 -7.09
CA LEU A 47 -4.66 9.50 -7.35
C LEU A 47 -5.34 10.66 -6.62
N HIS A 48 -4.94 10.92 -5.39
CA HIS A 48 -5.49 12.01 -4.58
C HIS A 48 -5.17 13.39 -5.18
N VAL A 49 -3.95 13.54 -5.71
CA VAL A 49 -3.54 14.77 -6.39
C VAL A 49 -4.37 14.99 -7.65
N ASP A 50 -4.60 13.93 -8.43
CA ASP A 50 -5.40 14.00 -9.65
C ASP A 50 -6.84 14.40 -9.33
N GLU A 51 -7.43 13.82 -8.29
CA GLU A 51 -8.78 14.17 -7.85
C GLU A 51 -8.86 15.64 -7.40
N ALA A 52 -7.86 16.10 -6.66
CA ALA A 52 -7.80 17.50 -6.23
C ALA A 52 -7.67 18.44 -7.43
N ALA A 53 -6.90 18.06 -8.45
CA ALA A 53 -6.77 18.85 -9.68
C ALA A 53 -8.09 18.94 -10.44
N GLU A 54 -8.88 17.87 -10.45
CA GLU A 54 -10.18 17.86 -11.12
C GLU A 54 -11.20 18.76 -10.44
N LEU A 55 -11.07 18.97 -9.15
CA LEU A 55 -11.98 19.80 -8.37
C LEU A 55 -11.72 21.31 -8.52
N VAL A 56 -10.59 21.68 -9.11
CA VAL A 56 -10.20 23.06 -9.35
C VAL A 56 -10.62 23.50 -10.75
#